data_1292d877c8711d81e038da857f90dddb
#
_entry.id   1292d877c8711d81e038da857f90dddb
#
_cell.length_a   1.000
_cell.length_b   1.000
_cell.length_c   1.000
_cell.angle_alpha   90.00
_cell.angle_beta   90.00
_cell.angle_gamma   90.00
#
_symmetry.space_group_name_H-M   'P 1'
#
loop_
_entity.id
_entity.type
_entity.pdbx_description
1 polymer ?
#
loop_
_entity_poly.entity_id
_entity_poly.type
_entity_poly.pdbx_seq_one_letter_code
_entity_poly.pdbx_strand_id
1 'polypeptide(L)'
;KALAEKLHREMSTYRGVDLTENSRMTLGEWLDQWLEELVAPSVRESTLEGYRHHIQYHIKPRLGSKPISKITPDDVRKLYRDVQNHGRIREDPEYGHALSASSIRRLHGVFHLAMDAAVRDNLIARNPTEGVTLPRKTAVPKQILGDAQLERFLDVIREDDVWHDFFYTELTAGLRRGEICGLQWSDFDEAH
;
A
#
# COMPACT_ATOMS: atom_id res chain seq x y z
N LYS A 1 -36.49 -15.08 -13.31
CA LYS A 1 -35.19 -14.69 -13.86
C LYS A 1 -35.32 -13.37 -14.62
N ALA A 2 -36.16 -13.31 -15.68
CA ALA A 2 -36.38 -12.11 -16.49
C ALA A 2 -36.89 -10.89 -15.71
N LEU A 3 -37.74 -11.07 -14.67
CA LEU A 3 -38.23 -9.97 -13.82
C LEU A 3 -37.10 -9.39 -12.94
N ALA A 4 -36.25 -10.24 -12.38
CA ALA A 4 -35.12 -9.81 -11.59
C ALA A 4 -34.07 -9.04 -12.43
N GLU A 5 -33.85 -9.49 -13.66
CA GLU A 5 -32.97 -8.80 -14.63
C GLU A 5 -33.54 -7.46 -15.07
N LYS A 6 -34.88 -7.38 -15.26
CA LYS A 6 -35.57 -6.11 -15.58
C LYS A 6 -35.51 -5.14 -14.42
N LEU A 7 -35.79 -5.59 -13.19
CA LEU A 7 -35.68 -4.76 -11.97
C LEU A 7 -34.25 -4.27 -11.75
N HIS A 8 -33.26 -5.13 -11.98
CA HIS A 8 -31.85 -4.78 -11.84
C HIS A 8 -31.44 -3.71 -12.87
N ARG A 9 -31.91 -3.84 -14.10
CA ARG A 9 -31.69 -2.86 -15.18
C ARG A 9 -32.36 -1.53 -14.88
N GLU A 10 -33.61 -1.54 -14.41
CA GLU A 10 -34.36 -0.32 -14.03
C GLU A 10 -33.70 0.37 -12.81
N MET A 11 -33.23 -0.37 -11.83
CA MET A 11 -32.51 0.19 -10.67
C MET A 11 -31.14 0.76 -11.06
N SER A 12 -30.44 0.17 -12.02
CA SER A 12 -29.15 0.69 -12.54
C SER A 12 -29.35 1.98 -13.33
N THR A 13 -30.37 2.04 -14.16
CA THR A 13 -30.75 3.25 -14.94
C THR A 13 -31.18 4.40 -14.01
N TYR A 14 -31.91 4.10 -12.94
CA TYR A 14 -32.34 5.11 -11.97
C TYR A 14 -31.20 5.71 -11.15
N ARG A 15 -30.06 5.00 -11.03
CA ARG A 15 -28.83 5.47 -10.33
C ARG A 15 -27.77 6.03 -11.29
N GLY A 16 -28.04 6.12 -12.59
CA GLY A 16 -27.06 6.57 -13.58
C GLY A 16 -25.87 5.61 -13.78
N VAL A 17 -25.96 4.38 -13.26
CA VAL A 17 -24.92 3.35 -13.39
C VAL A 17 -25.36 2.33 -14.44
N ASP A 18 -24.78 2.39 -15.62
CA ASP A 18 -24.96 1.33 -16.61
C ASP A 18 -24.04 0.15 -16.29
N LEU A 19 -24.57 -0.81 -15.52
CA LEU A 19 -23.84 -2.03 -15.12
C LEU A 19 -23.72 -3.04 -16.25
N THR A 20 -24.29 -2.78 -17.43
CA THR A 20 -24.34 -3.78 -18.51
C THR A 20 -23.08 -3.82 -19.37
N GLU A 21 -22.42 -2.70 -19.62
CA GLU A 21 -21.13 -2.66 -20.35
C GLU A 21 -19.94 -2.92 -19.42
N ASN A 22 -19.95 -2.41 -18.19
CA ASN A 22 -18.88 -2.56 -17.22
C ASN A 22 -18.88 -3.93 -16.49
N SER A 23 -19.86 -4.79 -16.72
CA SER A 23 -19.99 -6.08 -16.05
C SER A 23 -18.88 -7.08 -16.41
N ARG A 24 -18.07 -6.79 -17.45
CA ARG A 24 -16.99 -7.66 -17.94
C ARG A 24 -15.60 -7.25 -17.46
N MET A 25 -15.39 -5.98 -17.08
CA MET A 25 -14.09 -5.50 -16.58
C MET A 25 -13.69 -6.27 -15.34
N THR A 26 -12.51 -6.83 -15.37
CA THR A 26 -11.94 -7.51 -14.21
C THR A 26 -11.33 -6.50 -13.22
N LEU A 27 -11.21 -6.89 -11.96
CA LEU A 27 -10.53 -6.07 -10.97
C LEU A 27 -9.08 -5.76 -11.38
N GLY A 28 -8.40 -6.73 -12.02
CA GLY A 28 -7.03 -6.56 -12.47
C GLY A 28 -6.89 -5.49 -13.56
N GLU A 29 -7.77 -5.48 -14.55
CA GLU A 29 -7.82 -4.46 -15.60
C GLU A 29 -8.11 -3.08 -15.03
N TRP A 30 -9.10 -2.98 -14.12
CA TRP A 30 -9.39 -1.72 -13.44
C TRP A 30 -8.18 -1.19 -12.64
N LEU A 31 -7.52 -2.04 -11.87
CA LEU A 31 -6.39 -1.63 -11.06
C LEU A 31 -5.19 -1.14 -11.89
N ASP A 32 -4.96 -1.74 -13.06
CA ASP A 32 -3.93 -1.27 -13.99
C ASP A 32 -4.32 0.11 -14.56
N GLN A 33 -5.55 0.25 -15.05
CA GLN A 33 -6.05 1.53 -15.56
C GLN A 33 -6.00 2.62 -14.48
N TRP A 34 -6.46 2.32 -13.27
CA TRP A 34 -6.44 3.27 -12.15
C TRP A 34 -5.02 3.73 -11.80
N LEU A 35 -4.04 2.80 -11.79
CA LEU A 35 -2.63 3.15 -11.55
C LEU A 35 -2.06 4.08 -12.61
N GLU A 36 -2.27 3.75 -13.89
CA GLU A 36 -1.64 4.47 -15.01
C GLU A 36 -2.33 5.81 -15.27
N GLU A 37 -3.66 5.86 -15.27
CA GLU A 37 -4.43 7.04 -15.69
C GLU A 37 -4.70 8.02 -14.53
N LEU A 38 -4.94 7.51 -13.30
CA LEU A 38 -5.38 8.34 -12.19
C LEU A 38 -4.29 8.57 -11.14
N VAL A 39 -3.46 7.58 -10.86
CA VAL A 39 -2.46 7.67 -9.79
C VAL A 39 -1.14 8.22 -10.33
N ALA A 40 -0.60 7.66 -11.41
CA ALA A 40 0.72 8.03 -11.91
C ALA A 40 0.90 9.53 -12.15
N PRO A 41 -0.09 10.28 -12.71
CA PRO A 41 0.05 11.71 -12.89
C PRO A 41 0.01 12.53 -11.58
N SER A 42 -0.45 11.96 -10.46
CA SER A 42 -0.80 12.69 -9.23
C SER A 42 0.13 12.44 -8.06
N VAL A 43 0.99 11.41 -8.13
CA VAL A 43 1.85 11.03 -7.01
C VAL A 43 3.32 10.94 -7.42
N ARG A 44 4.21 10.96 -6.42
CA ARG A 44 5.64 10.72 -6.64
C ARG A 44 5.87 9.26 -7.03
N GLU A 45 6.91 9.00 -7.84
CA GLU A 45 7.28 7.66 -8.30
C GLU A 45 7.39 6.63 -7.16
N SER A 46 8.03 7.00 -6.05
CA SER A 46 8.14 6.11 -4.88
C SER A 46 6.79 5.70 -4.27
N THR A 47 5.78 6.57 -4.36
CA THR A 47 4.41 6.25 -3.93
C THR A 47 3.72 5.34 -4.93
N LEU A 48 3.87 5.62 -6.23
CA LEU A 48 3.34 4.82 -7.32
C LEU A 48 3.89 3.39 -7.27
N GLU A 49 5.20 3.24 -7.07
CA GLU A 49 5.83 1.93 -6.90
C GLU A 49 5.29 1.17 -5.69
N GLY A 50 5.06 1.87 -4.57
CA GLY A 50 4.42 1.27 -3.39
C GLY A 50 3.01 0.76 -3.68
N TYR A 51 2.21 1.51 -4.45
CA TYR A 51 0.87 1.08 -4.85
C TYR A 51 0.93 -0.08 -5.83
N ARG A 52 1.80 0.00 -6.85
CA ARG A 52 2.05 -1.06 -7.82
C ARG A 52 2.44 -2.37 -7.13
N HIS A 53 3.33 -2.29 -6.13
CA HIS A 53 3.74 -3.45 -5.33
C HIS A 53 2.54 -4.12 -4.65
N HIS A 54 1.71 -3.37 -3.94
CA HIS A 54 0.53 -3.93 -3.26
C HIS A 54 -0.46 -4.56 -4.24
N ILE A 55 -0.66 -3.95 -5.39
CA ILE A 55 -1.58 -4.45 -6.41
C ILE A 55 -1.05 -5.73 -7.05
N GLN A 56 0.19 -5.72 -7.55
CA GLN A 56 0.75 -6.82 -8.31
C GLN A 56 1.01 -8.08 -7.47
N TYR A 57 1.48 -7.90 -6.24
CA TYR A 57 1.86 -9.05 -5.41
C TYR A 57 0.77 -9.54 -4.46
N HIS A 58 -0.21 -8.71 -4.14
CA HIS A 58 -1.20 -9.09 -3.14
C HIS A 58 -2.62 -9.14 -3.68
N ILE A 59 -3.08 -8.13 -4.43
CA ILE A 59 -4.47 -8.05 -4.87
C ILE A 59 -4.70 -8.87 -6.15
N LYS A 60 -3.95 -8.60 -7.21
CA LYS A 60 -4.15 -9.22 -8.53
C LYS A 60 -4.03 -10.76 -8.51
N PRO A 61 -3.06 -11.38 -7.82
CA PRO A 61 -2.98 -12.84 -7.81
C PRO A 61 -4.19 -13.55 -7.19
N ARG A 62 -4.95 -12.84 -6.35
CA ARG A 62 -6.08 -13.39 -5.59
C ARG A 62 -7.45 -13.00 -6.13
N LEU A 63 -7.58 -11.77 -6.57
CA LEU A 63 -8.87 -11.19 -6.99
C LEU A 63 -8.85 -10.61 -8.40
N GLY A 64 -7.69 -10.52 -9.05
CA GLY A 64 -7.53 -9.81 -10.32
C GLY A 64 -8.39 -10.35 -11.46
N SER A 65 -8.62 -11.65 -11.54
CA SER A 65 -9.45 -12.29 -12.59
C SER A 65 -10.96 -12.13 -12.35
N LYS A 66 -11.37 -11.68 -11.16
CA LYS A 66 -12.79 -11.55 -10.82
C LYS A 66 -13.37 -10.26 -11.41
N PRO A 67 -14.58 -10.28 -12.00
CA PRO A 67 -15.25 -9.07 -12.43
C PRO A 67 -15.39 -8.08 -11.27
N ILE A 68 -15.06 -6.80 -11.49
CA ILE A 68 -15.05 -5.77 -10.44
C ILE A 68 -16.43 -5.64 -9.77
N SER A 69 -17.50 -5.75 -10.55
CA SER A 69 -18.89 -5.68 -10.07
C SER A 69 -19.29 -6.85 -9.15
N LYS A 70 -18.50 -7.92 -9.12
CA LYS A 70 -18.74 -9.12 -8.30
C LYS A 70 -17.82 -9.20 -7.06
N ILE A 71 -16.98 -8.20 -6.84
CA ILE A 71 -16.16 -8.14 -5.62
C ILE A 71 -17.06 -7.85 -4.42
N THR A 72 -16.94 -8.67 -3.40
CA THR A 72 -17.76 -8.57 -2.19
C THR A 72 -16.89 -8.25 -0.97
N PRO A 73 -17.47 -7.71 0.12
CA PRO A 73 -16.74 -7.55 1.38
C PRO A 73 -16.16 -8.85 1.94
N ASP A 74 -16.75 -9.99 1.60
CA ASP A 74 -16.22 -11.30 2.00
C ASP A 74 -14.95 -11.66 1.23
N ASP A 75 -14.88 -11.34 -0.06
CA ASP A 75 -13.65 -11.50 -0.85
C ASP A 75 -12.51 -10.66 -0.26
N VAL A 76 -12.82 -9.43 0.15
CA VAL A 76 -11.83 -8.53 0.79
C VAL A 76 -11.36 -9.09 2.13
N ARG A 77 -12.27 -9.62 2.96
CA ARG A 77 -11.89 -10.29 4.22
C ARG A 77 -11.02 -11.53 3.98
N LYS A 78 -11.33 -12.33 2.96
CA LYS A 78 -10.54 -13.51 2.57
C LYS A 78 -9.15 -13.10 2.09
N LEU A 79 -9.06 -12.06 1.25
CA LEU A 79 -7.79 -11.48 0.81
C LEU A 79 -6.93 -11.10 2.02
N TYR A 80 -7.45 -10.32 2.98
CA TYR A 80 -6.65 -9.88 4.14
C TYR A 80 -6.22 -11.03 5.04
N ARG A 81 -7.06 -12.04 5.22
CA ARG A 81 -6.70 -13.24 5.97
C ARG A 81 -5.60 -14.04 5.29
N ASP A 82 -5.68 -14.18 3.98
CA ASP A 82 -4.67 -14.91 3.23
C ASP A 82 -3.33 -14.18 3.23
N VAL A 83 -3.30 -12.88 2.95
CA VAL A 83 -2.03 -12.12 2.99
C VAL A 83 -1.47 -11.98 4.42
N GLN A 84 -2.32 -12.05 5.44
CA GLN A 84 -1.85 -12.10 6.83
C GLN A 84 -1.00 -13.35 7.08
N ASN A 85 -1.33 -14.47 6.45
CA ASN A 85 -0.64 -15.75 6.66
C ASN A 85 0.45 -16.00 5.60
N HIS A 86 0.21 -15.57 4.35
CA HIS A 86 1.02 -15.95 3.18
C HIS A 86 1.36 -14.74 2.29
N GLY A 87 1.44 -13.53 2.84
CA GLY A 87 1.60 -12.32 2.02
C GLY A 87 3.04 -11.93 1.73
N ARG A 88 4.04 -12.40 2.49
CA ARG A 88 5.44 -12.07 2.21
C ARG A 88 5.94 -12.82 0.98
N ILE A 89 6.63 -12.10 0.10
CA ILE A 89 7.25 -12.66 -1.10
C ILE A 89 8.49 -13.49 -0.73
N ARG A 90 9.25 -12.98 0.25
CA ARG A 90 10.41 -13.69 0.80
C ARG A 90 10.06 -14.15 2.21
N GLU A 91 10.44 -15.37 2.51
CA GLU A 91 10.32 -15.91 3.86
C GLU A 91 11.19 -15.12 4.84
N ASP A 92 10.62 -14.79 5.98
CA ASP A 92 11.32 -14.10 7.06
C ASP A 92 11.63 -15.14 8.14
N PRO A 93 12.87 -15.19 8.68
CA PRO A 93 13.24 -16.19 9.68
C PRO A 93 12.38 -16.18 10.94
N GLU A 94 11.85 -15.02 11.33
CA GLU A 94 11.04 -14.84 12.54
C GLU A 94 9.53 -14.95 12.25
N TYR A 95 9.09 -14.38 11.10
CA TYR A 95 7.65 -14.23 10.79
C TYR A 95 7.18 -15.09 9.63
N GLY A 96 8.06 -15.90 9.02
CA GLY A 96 7.73 -16.73 7.86
C GLY A 96 7.18 -15.88 6.71
N HIS A 97 6.06 -16.32 6.15
CA HIS A 97 5.36 -15.60 5.08
C HIS A 97 4.27 -14.63 5.56
N ALA A 98 4.11 -14.43 6.86
CA ALA A 98 3.08 -13.57 7.43
C ALA A 98 3.33 -12.07 7.18
N LEU A 99 2.30 -11.33 6.77
CA LEU A 99 2.35 -9.87 6.71
C LEU A 99 1.91 -9.23 8.03
N SER A 100 2.60 -8.17 8.40
CA SER A 100 2.25 -7.37 9.59
C SER A 100 0.88 -6.68 9.43
N ALA A 101 0.21 -6.41 10.54
CA ALA A 101 -1.01 -5.61 10.56
C ALA A 101 -0.83 -4.23 9.90
N SER A 102 0.35 -3.63 10.02
CA SER A 102 0.69 -2.35 9.37
C SER A 102 0.73 -2.48 7.86
N SER A 103 1.30 -3.57 7.32
CA SER A 103 1.34 -3.83 5.87
C SER A 103 -0.05 -4.08 5.30
N ILE A 104 -0.89 -4.85 6.04
CA ILE A 104 -2.29 -5.08 5.63
C ILE A 104 -3.09 -3.78 5.62
N ARG A 105 -2.86 -2.87 6.58
CA ARG A 105 -3.52 -1.57 6.58
C ARG A 105 -3.09 -0.68 5.42
N ARG A 106 -1.83 -0.74 4.98
CA ARG A 106 -1.36 -0.04 3.78
C ARG A 106 -1.99 -0.63 2.53
N LEU A 107 -2.01 -1.96 2.42
CA LEU A 107 -2.71 -2.68 1.34
C LEU A 107 -4.18 -2.27 1.27
N HIS A 108 -4.87 -2.24 2.42
CA HIS A 108 -6.26 -1.78 2.50
C HIS A 108 -6.41 -0.34 1.99
N GLY A 109 -5.53 0.58 2.41
CA GLY A 109 -5.58 1.98 1.95
C GLY A 109 -5.51 2.09 0.42
N VAL A 110 -4.57 1.38 -0.21
CA VAL A 110 -4.45 1.36 -1.68
C VAL A 110 -5.68 0.75 -2.33
N PHE A 111 -6.17 -0.38 -1.82
CA PHE A 111 -7.35 -1.05 -2.36
C PHE A 111 -8.60 -0.21 -2.18
N HIS A 112 -8.76 0.43 -1.04
CA HIS A 112 -9.88 1.32 -0.75
C HIS A 112 -9.92 2.51 -1.72
N LEU A 113 -8.79 3.18 -1.95
CA LEU A 113 -8.69 4.29 -2.90
C LEU A 113 -9.07 3.87 -4.33
N ALA A 114 -8.60 2.71 -4.78
CA ALA A 114 -8.94 2.19 -6.10
C ALA A 114 -10.42 1.86 -6.23
N MET A 115 -11.03 1.28 -5.19
CA MET A 115 -12.45 0.95 -5.21
C MET A 115 -13.34 2.19 -5.05
N ASP A 116 -12.90 3.23 -4.33
CA ASP A 116 -13.57 4.52 -4.29
C ASP A 116 -13.55 5.22 -5.65
N ALA A 117 -12.44 5.12 -6.38
CA ALA A 117 -12.37 5.60 -7.76
C ALA A 117 -13.38 4.85 -8.64
N ALA A 118 -13.46 3.52 -8.52
CA ALA A 118 -14.44 2.71 -9.26
C ALA A 118 -15.90 3.10 -8.95
N VAL A 119 -16.19 3.52 -7.72
CA VAL A 119 -17.53 4.06 -7.38
C VAL A 119 -17.75 5.40 -8.05
N ARG A 120 -16.77 6.31 -8.05
CA ARG A 120 -16.88 7.62 -8.73
C ARG A 120 -17.09 7.47 -10.23
N ASP A 121 -16.41 6.48 -10.83
CA ASP A 121 -16.50 6.19 -12.27
C ASP A 121 -17.73 5.31 -12.62
N ASN A 122 -18.61 5.08 -11.66
CA ASN A 122 -19.84 4.30 -11.82
C ASN A 122 -19.61 2.84 -12.27
N LEU A 123 -18.45 2.26 -12.02
CA LEU A 123 -18.17 0.85 -12.29
C LEU A 123 -18.82 -0.08 -11.27
N ILE A 124 -18.95 0.39 -10.04
CA ILE A 124 -19.61 -0.31 -8.93
C ILE A 124 -20.45 0.65 -8.11
N ALA A 125 -21.52 0.15 -7.53
CA ALA A 125 -22.44 0.98 -6.75
C ALA A 125 -21.95 1.31 -5.35
N ARG A 126 -21.05 0.50 -4.76
CA ARG A 126 -20.56 0.63 -3.39
C ARG A 126 -19.16 0.10 -3.30
N ASN A 127 -18.33 0.72 -2.46
CA ASN A 127 -16.99 0.23 -2.20
C ASN A 127 -17.03 -1.03 -1.30
N PRO A 128 -16.58 -2.21 -1.78
CA PRO A 128 -16.63 -3.45 -1.01
C PRO A 128 -15.60 -3.50 0.13
N THR A 129 -14.68 -2.56 0.20
CA THR A 129 -13.69 -2.47 1.29
C THR A 129 -14.24 -1.72 2.50
N GLU A 130 -15.36 -0.99 2.35
CA GLU A 130 -16.01 -0.28 3.45
C GLU A 130 -16.48 -1.24 4.54
N GLY A 131 -16.28 -0.85 5.80
CA GLY A 131 -16.72 -1.61 6.97
C GLY A 131 -15.98 -2.93 7.20
N VAL A 132 -14.93 -3.23 6.42
CA VAL A 132 -14.12 -4.42 6.64
C VAL A 132 -13.19 -4.22 7.83
N THR A 133 -13.28 -5.11 8.81
CA THR A 133 -12.44 -5.07 10.01
C THR A 133 -10.98 -5.39 9.65
N LEU A 134 -10.09 -4.50 10.03
CA LEU A 134 -8.64 -4.66 9.82
C LEU A 134 -7.95 -5.22 11.07
N PRO A 135 -6.83 -5.95 10.90
CA PRO A 135 -6.04 -6.44 12.02
C PRO A 135 -5.62 -5.30 12.95
N ARG A 136 -5.68 -5.56 14.27
CA ARG A 136 -5.25 -4.57 15.27
C ARG A 136 -3.74 -4.37 15.17
N LYS A 137 -3.31 -3.11 15.11
CA LYS A 137 -1.90 -2.77 15.15
C LYS A 137 -1.40 -2.90 16.59
N THR A 138 -0.46 -3.80 16.82
CA THR A 138 0.26 -3.88 18.09
C THR A 138 1.43 -2.91 18.03
N ALA A 139 1.47 -1.95 18.94
CA ALA A 139 2.63 -1.08 19.08
C ALA A 139 3.74 -1.88 19.74
N VAL A 140 4.84 -2.05 19.03
CA VAL A 140 6.09 -2.54 19.63
C VAL A 140 6.90 -1.30 20.02
N PRO A 141 7.29 -1.15 21.30
CA PRO A 141 8.16 -0.04 21.70
C PRO A 141 9.43 -0.05 20.86
N LYS A 142 9.80 1.10 20.32
CA LYS A 142 11.08 1.23 19.63
C LYS A 142 12.19 1.15 20.67
N GLN A 143 13.17 0.32 20.43
CA GLN A 143 14.42 0.33 21.20
C GLN A 143 15.27 1.48 20.65
N ILE A 144 15.72 2.32 21.56
CA ILE A 144 16.74 3.34 21.31
C ILE A 144 18.08 2.83 21.87
N LEU A 145 19.18 3.22 21.24
CA LEU A 145 20.50 2.89 21.73
C LEU A 145 20.71 3.54 23.10
N GLY A 146 21.13 2.74 24.08
CA GLY A 146 21.65 3.29 25.32
C GLY A 146 23.10 3.75 25.17
N ASP A 147 23.61 4.53 26.14
CA ASP A 147 24.92 5.18 26.07
C ASP A 147 26.05 4.23 25.69
N ALA A 148 26.16 3.08 26.35
CA ALA A 148 27.19 2.07 26.06
C ALA A 148 27.04 1.46 24.63
N GLN A 149 25.83 1.37 24.12
CA GLN A 149 25.58 0.90 22.75
C GLN A 149 25.95 1.98 21.74
N LEU A 150 25.69 3.25 22.08
CA LEU A 150 26.05 4.40 21.25
C LEU A 150 27.58 4.54 21.17
N GLU A 151 28.30 4.45 22.29
CA GLU A 151 29.76 4.47 22.30
C GLU A 151 30.34 3.37 21.41
N ARG A 152 29.88 2.14 21.58
CA ARG A 152 30.32 1.01 20.77
C ARG A 152 30.00 1.21 19.29
N PHE A 153 28.86 1.77 18.95
CA PHE A 153 28.48 2.10 17.57
C PHE A 153 29.45 3.13 16.96
N LEU A 154 29.73 4.21 17.71
CA LEU A 154 30.68 5.25 17.29
C LEU A 154 32.10 4.70 17.09
N ASP A 155 32.53 3.78 17.95
CA ASP A 155 33.86 3.15 17.77
C ASP A 155 33.91 2.29 16.49
N VAL A 156 32.86 1.54 16.20
CA VAL A 156 32.81 0.71 14.99
C VAL A 156 32.79 1.57 13.71
N ILE A 157 31.99 2.62 13.66
CA ILE A 157 31.90 3.47 12.47
C ILE A 157 33.16 4.31 12.24
N ARG A 158 33.95 4.60 13.28
CA ARG A 158 35.19 5.34 13.17
C ARG A 158 36.24 4.65 12.29
N GLU A 159 36.19 3.34 12.19
CA GLU A 159 37.08 2.53 11.37
C GLU A 159 36.61 2.41 9.91
N ASP A 160 35.43 2.94 9.56
CA ASP A 160 34.86 2.85 8.22
C ASP A 160 34.97 4.19 7.49
N ASP A 161 35.89 4.29 6.55
CA ASP A 161 36.16 5.52 5.78
C ASP A 161 34.99 5.99 4.91
N VAL A 162 34.03 5.09 4.60
CA VAL A 162 32.88 5.40 3.73
C VAL A 162 31.65 5.81 4.54
N TRP A 163 31.37 5.08 5.62
CA TRP A 163 30.12 5.23 6.35
C TRP A 163 30.23 6.08 7.63
N HIS A 164 31.46 6.41 8.05
CA HIS A 164 31.68 7.25 9.24
C HIS A 164 30.91 8.56 9.18
N ASP A 165 31.14 9.37 8.15
CA ASP A 165 30.55 10.70 8.04
C ASP A 165 29.04 10.64 7.85
N PHE A 166 28.55 9.62 7.15
CA PHE A 166 27.11 9.40 6.98
C PHE A 166 26.41 9.14 8.33
N PHE A 167 26.87 8.16 9.08
CA PHE A 167 26.24 7.82 10.37
C PHE A 167 26.48 8.84 11.46
N TYR A 168 27.65 9.48 11.45
CA TYR A 168 27.96 10.55 12.39
C TYR A 168 27.03 11.75 12.16
N THR A 169 26.83 12.14 10.91
CA THR A 169 25.87 13.21 10.54
C THR A 169 24.44 12.83 10.90
N GLU A 170 24.03 11.58 10.65
CA GLU A 170 22.69 11.10 11.02
C GLU A 170 22.44 11.24 12.52
N LEU A 171 23.40 10.83 13.34
CA LEU A 171 23.32 10.88 14.81
C LEU A 171 23.30 12.31 15.34
N THR A 172 24.16 13.17 14.82
CA THR A 172 24.34 14.53 15.34
C THR A 172 23.27 15.52 14.85
N ALA A 173 22.89 15.41 13.58
CA ALA A 173 21.90 16.30 12.97
C ALA A 173 20.46 15.76 13.07
N GLY A 174 20.27 14.47 13.42
CA GLY A 174 18.94 13.85 13.50
C GLY A 174 18.21 13.73 12.16
N LEU A 175 18.92 13.82 11.05
CA LEU A 175 18.36 13.74 9.70
C LEU A 175 17.90 12.31 9.39
N ARG A 176 16.84 12.20 8.58
CA ARG A 176 16.45 10.89 8.04
C ARG A 176 17.41 10.46 6.95
N ARG A 177 17.59 9.16 6.77
CA ARG A 177 18.44 8.60 5.71
C ARG A 177 18.26 9.27 4.34
N GLY A 178 17.01 9.51 3.92
CA GLY A 178 16.72 10.15 2.63
C GLY A 178 17.08 11.63 2.58
N GLU A 179 17.09 12.31 3.72
CA GLU A 179 17.51 13.70 3.85
C GLU A 179 19.02 13.80 3.76
N ILE A 180 19.76 12.91 4.45
CA ILE A 180 21.24 12.86 4.33
C ILE A 180 21.67 12.52 2.92
N CYS A 181 21.07 11.50 2.28
CA CYS A 181 21.40 11.15 0.89
C CYS A 181 21.07 12.26 -0.12
N GLY A 182 20.20 13.20 0.25
CA GLY A 182 19.81 14.32 -0.58
C GLY A 182 20.56 15.62 -0.30
N LEU A 183 21.45 15.66 0.70
CA LEU A 183 22.24 16.85 1.03
C LEU A 183 23.11 17.27 -0.16
N GLN A 184 23.12 18.57 -0.42
CA GLN A 184 23.95 19.22 -1.42
C GLN A 184 24.88 20.24 -0.75
N TRP A 185 26.00 20.54 -1.39
CA TRP A 185 26.91 21.57 -0.88
C TRP A 185 26.26 22.95 -0.71
N SER A 186 25.20 23.23 -1.46
CA SER A 186 24.38 24.44 -1.30
C SER A 186 23.59 24.50 -0.01
N ASP A 187 23.36 23.34 0.65
CA ASP A 187 22.62 23.27 1.90
C ASP A 187 23.51 23.50 3.13
N PHE A 188 24.83 23.62 2.89
CA PHE A 188 25.83 23.83 3.91
C PHE A 188 26.17 25.33 4.01
N ASP A 189 25.90 25.94 5.17
CA ASP A 189 26.27 27.32 5.49
C ASP A 189 27.46 27.33 6.46
N GLU A 190 28.65 27.72 5.98
CA GLU A 190 29.85 27.81 6.82
C GLU A 190 29.82 28.98 7.83
N ALA A 191 28.88 29.90 7.69
CA ALA A 191 28.82 31.12 8.52
C ALA A 191 27.94 30.95 9.77
N HIS A 192 27.22 29.86 9.89
CA HIS A 192 26.34 29.50 10.98
C HIS A 192 26.56 28.05 11.34
#